data_63682894f22cf823c3bd5a8c512dfae5
#
_entry.id   63682894f22cf823c3bd5a8c512dfae5
#
_cell.length_a   1.000
_cell.length_b   1.000
_cell.length_c   1.000
_cell.angle_alpha   90.00
_cell.angle_beta   90.00
_cell.angle_gamma   90.00
#
_symmetry.space_group_name_H-M   'P 1'
#
loop_
_entity.id
_entity.type
_entity.pdbx_description
1 polymer ?
#
loop_
_entity_poly.entity_id
_entity_poly.type
_entity_poly.pdbx_seq_one_letter_code
_entity_poly.pdbx_strand_id
1 'polypeptide(L)'
;MKNLKVVAAVICDSVQIPTRIFSAARGYGELKGQWEFPGGKIEPGETAPQALKREIKEELDVEVAVFGQIDTVEYDYPTFHVSMTAFWCELKSGEIVLKEATAARWLKKADLYDVPWMPADVTLIEKIKRQMTEA
;
A
#
# COMPACT_ATOMS: atom_id res chain seq x y z
N MET A 1 10.58 -9.16 -20.46
CA MET A 1 10.29 -8.28 -19.31
C MET A 1 9.76 -9.13 -18.16
N LYS A 2 10.25 -8.89 -16.96
CA LYS A 2 9.81 -9.61 -15.77
C LYS A 2 8.44 -9.14 -15.34
N ASN A 3 7.55 -10.07 -15.00
CA ASN A 3 6.21 -9.77 -14.51
C ASN A 3 6.14 -10.04 -13.01
N LEU A 4 5.82 -9.00 -12.22
CA LEU A 4 5.71 -9.12 -10.77
C LEU A 4 4.24 -9.00 -10.36
N LYS A 5 3.76 -9.98 -9.60
CA LYS A 5 2.44 -9.93 -8.97
C LYS A 5 2.63 -9.50 -7.52
N VAL A 6 2.10 -8.33 -7.19
CA VAL A 6 2.26 -7.76 -5.85
C VAL A 6 0.92 -7.39 -5.25
N VAL A 7 0.90 -7.29 -3.93
CA VAL A 7 -0.26 -6.84 -3.17
C VAL A 7 0.11 -5.57 -2.41
N ALA A 8 -0.87 -4.71 -2.20
CA ALA A 8 -0.67 -3.46 -1.47
C ALA A 8 -1.78 -3.28 -0.44
N ALA A 9 -1.41 -2.81 0.75
CA ALA A 9 -2.33 -2.54 1.83
C ALA A 9 -2.60 -1.05 1.93
N VAL A 10 -3.85 -0.65 1.71
CA VAL A 10 -4.29 0.70 2.02
C VAL A 10 -4.86 0.66 3.44
N ILE A 11 -3.97 0.85 4.41
CA ILE A 11 -4.31 0.81 5.83
C ILE A 11 -5.01 2.12 6.19
N CYS A 12 -6.22 2.04 6.67
CA CYS A 12 -7.00 3.21 7.04
C CYS A 12 -7.45 3.13 8.50
N ASP A 13 -8.02 4.24 8.98
CA ASP A 13 -8.57 4.31 10.32
C ASP A 13 -9.86 3.48 10.47
N SER A 14 -10.73 3.53 9.45
CA SER A 14 -11.96 2.72 9.40
C SER A 14 -12.35 2.47 7.95
N VAL A 15 -12.57 1.22 7.58
CA VAL A 15 -12.96 0.89 6.20
C VAL A 15 -14.40 1.36 5.90
N GLN A 16 -15.24 1.53 6.93
CA GLN A 16 -16.60 2.04 6.75
C GLN A 16 -16.60 3.53 6.47
N ILE A 17 -15.72 4.30 7.15
CA ILE A 17 -15.62 5.76 6.99
C ILE A 17 -14.12 6.10 6.97
N PRO A 18 -13.41 5.85 5.87
CA PRO A 18 -11.97 6.11 5.85
C PRO A 18 -11.69 7.62 5.76
N THR A 19 -10.99 8.15 6.77
CA THR A 19 -10.61 9.56 6.84
C THR A 19 -9.11 9.78 6.68
N ARG A 20 -8.30 8.74 6.88
CA ARG A 20 -6.85 8.81 6.70
C ARG A 20 -6.30 7.46 6.29
N ILE A 21 -5.23 7.49 5.51
CA ILE A 21 -4.55 6.29 5.03
C ILE A 21 -3.07 6.37 5.33
N PHE A 22 -2.46 5.21 5.56
CA PHE A 22 -1.03 5.08 5.84
C PHE A 22 -0.23 5.00 4.54
N SER A 23 0.89 5.73 4.50
CA SER A 23 1.83 5.67 3.38
C SER A 23 3.26 5.75 3.90
N ALA A 24 4.21 5.24 3.13
CA ALA A 24 5.60 5.21 3.54
C ALA A 24 6.53 5.50 2.38
N ALA A 25 7.68 6.12 2.69
CA ALA A 25 8.71 6.41 1.71
C ALA A 25 9.67 5.24 1.59
N ARG A 26 9.92 4.79 0.37
CA ARG A 26 10.84 3.67 0.10
C ARG A 26 12.25 4.06 0.50
N GLY A 27 12.90 3.21 1.28
CA GLY A 27 14.25 3.46 1.81
C GLY A 27 15.39 2.85 1.00
N TYR A 28 15.12 2.24 -0.16
CA TYR A 28 16.11 1.48 -0.92
C TYR A 28 15.85 1.52 -2.42
N GLY A 29 16.87 1.14 -3.20
CA GLY A 29 16.76 0.94 -4.63
C GLY A 29 16.72 2.24 -5.42
N GLU A 30 16.43 2.12 -6.72
CA GLU A 30 16.37 3.24 -7.65
C GLU A 30 15.21 4.19 -7.37
N LEU A 31 14.15 3.66 -6.75
CA LEU A 31 12.94 4.43 -6.45
C LEU A 31 12.93 4.95 -5.01
N LYS A 32 14.11 5.00 -4.37
CA LYS A 32 14.27 5.52 -3.02
C LYS A 32 13.71 6.93 -2.89
N GLY A 33 12.95 7.17 -1.83
CA GLY A 33 12.34 8.46 -1.57
C GLY A 33 10.96 8.63 -2.17
N GLN A 34 10.53 7.75 -3.08
CA GLN A 34 9.15 7.76 -3.56
C GLN A 34 8.26 7.06 -2.54
N TRP A 35 7.00 7.49 -2.50
CA TRP A 35 6.03 6.99 -1.52
C TRP A 35 5.17 5.90 -2.11
N GLU A 36 4.77 4.96 -1.26
CA GLU A 36 4.00 3.79 -1.68
C GLU A 36 3.14 3.26 -0.54
N PHE A 37 2.19 2.41 -0.90
CA PHE A 37 1.48 1.60 0.09
C PHE A 37 2.34 0.39 0.45
N PRO A 38 2.37 -0.03 1.71
CA PRO A 38 3.13 -1.22 2.10
C PRO A 38 2.53 -2.46 1.46
N GLY A 39 3.38 -3.43 1.17
CA GLY A 39 3.00 -4.68 0.53
C GLY A 39 4.21 -5.39 -0.04
N GLY A 40 3.98 -6.30 -0.95
CA GLY A 40 5.06 -7.03 -1.59
C GLY A 40 4.57 -8.13 -2.50
N LYS A 41 5.48 -9.03 -2.87
CA LYS A 41 5.21 -10.09 -3.83
C LYS A 41 4.34 -11.19 -3.25
N ILE A 42 3.45 -11.73 -4.08
CA ILE A 42 2.70 -12.95 -3.76
C ILE A 42 3.62 -14.14 -4.00
N GLU A 43 3.79 -14.99 -2.99
CA GLU A 43 4.60 -16.20 -3.10
C GLU A 43 3.76 -17.38 -3.58
N PRO A 44 4.40 -18.42 -4.18
CA PRO A 44 3.68 -19.61 -4.63
C PRO A 44 2.85 -20.23 -3.50
N GLY A 45 1.60 -20.54 -3.80
CA GLY A 45 0.69 -21.15 -2.84
C GLY A 45 -0.05 -20.17 -1.94
N GLU A 46 0.27 -18.87 -1.99
CA GLU A 46 -0.44 -17.87 -1.22
C GLU A 46 -1.61 -17.28 -1.98
N THR A 47 -2.69 -16.98 -1.27
CA THR A 47 -3.72 -16.07 -1.79
C THR A 47 -3.22 -14.63 -1.63
N ALA A 48 -3.83 -13.69 -2.33
CA ALA A 48 -3.47 -12.27 -2.20
C ALA A 48 -3.63 -11.76 -0.75
N PRO A 49 -4.74 -12.03 -0.04
CA PRO A 49 -4.85 -11.63 1.37
C PRO A 49 -3.80 -12.26 2.29
N GLN A 50 -3.44 -13.53 2.05
CA GLN A 50 -2.39 -14.19 2.83
C GLN A 50 -1.03 -13.52 2.64
N ALA A 51 -0.68 -13.24 1.38
CA ALA A 51 0.57 -12.55 1.05
C ALA A 51 0.62 -11.17 1.70
N LEU A 52 -0.51 -10.46 1.67
CA LEU A 52 -0.59 -9.12 2.23
C LEU A 52 -0.37 -9.12 3.75
N LYS A 53 -1.03 -10.02 4.47
CA LYS A 53 -0.85 -10.14 5.91
C LYS A 53 0.60 -10.46 6.28
N ARG A 54 1.23 -11.37 5.53
CA ARG A 54 2.62 -11.74 5.74
C ARG A 54 3.56 -10.54 5.48
N GLU A 55 3.40 -9.87 4.34
CA GLU A 55 4.25 -8.73 3.99
C GLU A 55 4.13 -7.59 5.01
N ILE A 56 2.92 -7.28 5.46
CA ILE A 56 2.72 -6.22 6.45
C ILE A 56 3.35 -6.59 7.79
N LYS A 57 3.27 -7.86 8.19
CA LYS A 57 3.93 -8.32 9.41
C LYS A 57 5.46 -8.19 9.29
N GLU A 58 6.01 -8.55 8.15
CA GLU A 58 7.44 -8.45 7.89
C GLU A 58 7.92 -6.99 7.84
N GLU A 59 7.17 -6.11 7.17
CA GLU A 59 7.59 -4.72 6.95
C GLU A 59 7.33 -3.80 8.15
N LEU A 60 6.20 -3.96 8.81
CA LEU A 60 5.70 -3.00 9.81
C LEU A 60 5.52 -3.60 11.21
N ASP A 61 5.70 -4.90 11.34
CA ASP A 61 5.54 -5.64 12.60
C ASP A 61 4.14 -5.50 13.22
N VAL A 62 3.12 -5.41 12.38
CA VAL A 62 1.71 -5.33 12.81
C VAL A 62 0.89 -6.39 12.11
N GLU A 63 -0.25 -6.72 12.71
CA GLU A 63 -1.27 -7.53 12.06
C GLU A 63 -2.36 -6.62 11.51
N VAL A 64 -2.82 -6.93 10.30
CA VAL A 64 -3.90 -6.18 9.66
C VAL A 64 -5.08 -7.10 9.36
N ALA A 65 -6.27 -6.54 9.41
CA ALA A 65 -7.46 -7.16 8.85
C ALA A 65 -7.59 -6.69 7.41
N VAL A 66 -7.81 -7.62 6.48
CA VAL A 66 -7.94 -7.33 5.05
C VAL A 66 -9.42 -7.31 4.68
N PHE A 67 -9.85 -6.25 4.05
CA PHE A 67 -11.24 -6.05 3.63
C PHE A 67 -11.35 -6.06 2.10
N GLY A 68 -12.18 -5.20 1.54
CA GLY A 68 -12.47 -5.20 0.12
C GLY A 68 -11.30 -4.84 -0.78
N GLN A 69 -11.26 -5.48 -1.94
CA GLN A 69 -10.30 -5.12 -2.98
C GLN A 69 -10.69 -3.77 -3.59
N ILE A 70 -9.70 -2.89 -3.73
CA ILE A 70 -9.90 -1.57 -4.34
C ILE A 70 -9.79 -1.67 -5.85
N ASP A 71 -8.67 -2.20 -6.34
CA ASP A 71 -8.41 -2.34 -7.77
C ASP A 71 -7.16 -3.20 -7.99
N THR A 72 -6.96 -3.61 -9.25
CA THR A 72 -5.70 -4.18 -9.72
C THR A 72 -5.13 -3.21 -10.75
N VAL A 73 -3.91 -2.75 -10.52
CA VAL A 73 -3.20 -1.80 -11.39
C VAL A 73 -2.12 -2.53 -12.16
N GLU A 74 -2.10 -2.33 -13.48
CA GLU A 74 -1.04 -2.83 -14.35
C GLU A 74 -0.13 -1.64 -14.71
N TYR A 75 1.16 -1.78 -14.49
CA TYR A 75 2.10 -0.71 -14.79
C TYR A 75 3.44 -1.26 -15.31
N ASP A 76 3.95 -0.65 -16.38
CA ASP A 76 5.26 -1.00 -16.95
C ASP A 76 6.33 -0.02 -16.47
N TYR A 77 7.23 -0.51 -15.62
CA TYR A 77 8.47 0.18 -15.30
C TYR A 77 9.50 -0.15 -16.39
N PRO A 78 10.60 0.59 -16.51
CA PRO A 78 11.56 0.36 -17.60
C PRO A 78 12.07 -1.08 -17.73
N THR A 79 12.23 -1.80 -16.61
CA THR A 79 12.82 -3.15 -16.60
C THR A 79 11.86 -4.25 -16.18
N PHE A 80 10.64 -3.92 -15.76
CA PHE A 80 9.67 -4.91 -15.32
C PHE A 80 8.24 -4.40 -15.41
N HIS A 81 7.31 -5.36 -15.46
CA HIS A 81 5.88 -5.09 -15.40
C HIS A 81 5.38 -5.44 -14.00
N VAL A 82 4.53 -4.59 -13.42
CA VAL A 82 3.90 -4.87 -12.13
C VAL A 82 2.39 -5.02 -12.30
N SER A 83 1.83 -6.06 -11.68
CA SER A 83 0.40 -6.24 -11.50
C SER A 83 0.15 -6.13 -10.00
N MET A 84 -0.43 -5.02 -9.57
CA MET A 84 -0.60 -4.69 -8.15
C MET A 84 -2.07 -4.71 -7.76
N THR A 85 -2.43 -5.57 -6.82
CA THR A 85 -3.79 -5.64 -6.28
C THR A 85 -3.81 -4.99 -4.90
N ALA A 86 -4.62 -3.96 -4.75
CA ALA A 86 -4.71 -3.19 -3.50
C ALA A 86 -6.00 -3.51 -2.75
N PHE A 87 -5.89 -3.59 -1.42
CA PHE A 87 -7.00 -3.89 -0.53
C PHE A 87 -7.10 -2.85 0.57
N TRP A 88 -8.33 -2.54 0.97
CA TRP A 88 -8.57 -1.81 2.20
C TRP A 88 -8.18 -2.68 3.39
N CYS A 89 -7.45 -2.08 4.34
CA CYS A 89 -7.01 -2.78 5.56
C CYS A 89 -7.20 -1.88 6.78
N GLU A 90 -7.30 -2.53 7.94
CA GLU A 90 -7.26 -1.84 9.25
C GLU A 90 -6.21 -2.52 10.11
N LEU A 91 -5.59 -1.75 11.00
CA LEU A 91 -4.68 -2.33 11.99
C LEU A 91 -5.51 -3.17 12.97
N LYS A 92 -5.07 -4.42 13.18
CA LYS A 92 -5.71 -5.34 14.09
C LYS A 92 -4.99 -5.36 15.43
N SER A 93 -3.66 -5.38 15.41
CA SER A 93 -2.84 -5.36 16.62
C SER A 93 -1.43 -4.89 16.30
N GLY A 94 -0.73 -4.40 17.32
CA GLY A 94 0.65 -3.98 17.25
C GLY A 94 0.82 -2.49 16.97
N GLU A 95 2.06 -2.03 17.10
CA GLU A 95 2.46 -0.67 16.75
C GLU A 95 3.35 -0.73 15.53
N ILE A 96 3.13 0.19 14.58
CA ILE A 96 3.91 0.23 13.34
C ILE A 96 5.38 0.50 13.63
N VAL A 97 6.24 -0.39 13.15
CA VAL A 97 7.69 -0.27 13.18
C VAL A 97 8.19 -0.20 11.76
N LEU A 98 8.89 0.88 11.40
CA LEU A 98 9.45 1.03 10.06
C LEU A 98 10.78 0.30 9.99
N LYS A 99 10.82 -0.81 9.26
CA LYS A 99 12.04 -1.62 9.13
C LYS A 99 12.92 -1.19 7.96
N GLU A 100 12.30 -0.78 6.84
CA GLU A 100 13.02 -0.39 5.63
C GLU A 100 12.66 1.01 5.14
N ALA A 101 11.45 1.48 5.43
CA ALA A 101 11.01 2.82 5.02
C ALA A 101 11.75 3.90 5.80
N THR A 102 12.02 5.02 5.14
CA THR A 102 12.74 6.16 5.75
C THR A 102 11.79 7.17 6.38
N ALA A 103 10.51 7.15 6.02
CA ALA A 103 9.49 8.04 6.56
C ALA A 103 8.11 7.41 6.37
N ALA A 104 7.15 7.87 7.14
CA ALA A 104 5.76 7.43 7.01
C ALA A 104 4.83 8.56 7.44
N ARG A 105 3.63 8.58 6.84
CA ARG A 105 2.59 9.54 7.18
C ARG A 105 1.22 8.90 7.11
N TRP A 106 0.32 9.36 7.98
CA TRP A 106 -1.11 9.16 7.82
C TRP A 106 -1.63 10.37 7.04
N LEU A 107 -2.21 10.12 5.87
CA LEU A 107 -2.67 11.18 4.97
C LEU A 107 -4.19 11.29 5.02
N LYS A 108 -4.69 12.50 5.21
CA LYS A 108 -6.11 12.80 5.07
C LYS A 108 -6.45 12.97 3.59
N LYS A 109 -7.74 12.97 3.26
CA LYS A 109 -8.20 13.12 1.89
C LYS A 109 -7.62 14.36 1.21
N ALA A 110 -7.54 15.49 1.93
CA ALA A 110 -7.00 16.74 1.39
C ALA A 110 -5.48 16.68 1.14
N ASP A 111 -4.77 15.75 1.77
CA ASP A 111 -3.30 15.70 1.76
C ASP A 111 -2.73 14.60 0.86
N LEU A 112 -3.58 13.90 0.11
CA LEU A 112 -3.16 12.72 -0.66
C LEU A 112 -2.05 13.01 -1.67
N TYR A 113 -1.98 14.21 -2.21
CA TYR A 113 -0.95 14.58 -3.18
C TYR A 113 0.23 15.33 -2.57
N ASP A 114 0.34 15.35 -1.24
CA ASP A 114 1.47 15.99 -0.55
C ASP A 114 2.77 15.19 -0.64
N VAL A 115 2.71 13.96 -1.10
CA VAL A 115 3.88 13.07 -1.21
C VAL A 115 4.08 12.63 -2.66
N PRO A 116 5.33 12.37 -3.08
CA PRO A 116 5.61 11.91 -4.46
C PRO A 116 5.39 10.39 -4.56
N TRP A 117 4.18 9.99 -4.95
CA TRP A 117 3.80 8.59 -5.10
C TRP A 117 4.58 7.89 -6.21
N MET A 118 4.86 6.61 -6.02
CA MET A 118 5.36 5.75 -7.08
C MET A 118 4.32 5.70 -8.21
N PRO A 119 4.78 5.64 -9.48
CA PRO A 119 3.87 5.69 -10.63
C PRO A 119 2.72 4.68 -10.60
N ALA A 120 2.97 3.45 -10.16
CA ALA A 120 1.92 2.43 -10.07
C ALA A 120 0.82 2.82 -9.09
N ASP A 121 1.16 3.58 -8.03
CA ASP A 121 0.19 3.97 -7.00
C ASP A 121 -0.66 5.17 -7.41
N VAL A 122 -0.18 6.00 -8.31
CA VAL A 122 -0.89 7.24 -8.72
C VAL A 122 -2.32 6.95 -9.19
N THR A 123 -2.51 5.88 -9.96
CA THR A 123 -3.83 5.50 -10.46
C THR A 123 -4.79 5.14 -9.32
N LEU A 124 -4.27 4.54 -8.25
CA LEU A 124 -5.07 4.17 -7.09
C LEU A 124 -5.54 5.38 -6.29
N ILE A 125 -4.74 6.45 -6.25
CA ILE A 125 -5.02 7.60 -5.39
C ILE A 125 -6.38 8.22 -5.71
N GLU A 126 -6.74 8.34 -6.99
CA GLU A 126 -8.04 8.88 -7.37
C GLU A 126 -9.21 8.01 -6.88
N LYS A 127 -9.08 6.70 -6.99
CA LYS A 127 -10.11 5.79 -6.50
C LYS A 127 -10.23 5.82 -4.98
N ILE A 128 -9.10 5.85 -4.29
CA ILE A 128 -9.05 5.95 -2.84
C ILE A 128 -9.69 7.25 -2.39
N LYS A 129 -9.32 8.35 -3.03
CA LYS A 129 -9.86 9.68 -2.71
C LYS A 129 -11.38 9.72 -2.78
N ARG A 130 -11.96 9.12 -3.82
CA ARG A 130 -13.43 9.08 -3.98
C ARG A 130 -14.13 8.32 -2.87
N GLN A 131 -13.46 7.35 -2.25
CA GLN A 131 -14.03 6.55 -1.18
C GLN A 131 -13.75 7.12 0.22
N MET A 132 -12.83 8.06 0.32
CA MET A 132 -12.48 8.69 1.59
C MET A 132 -13.46 9.78 1.98
N THR A 133 -13.61 9.97 3.30
CA THR A 133 -14.42 11.01 3.90
C THR A 133 -13.51 12.12 4.41
N GLU A 134 -13.95 13.36 4.33
CA GLU A 134 -13.23 14.50 4.90
C GLU A 134 -13.10 14.33 6.41
N ALA A 135 -11.91 14.63 6.93
CA ALA A 135 -11.63 14.54 8.37
C ALA A 135 -11.96 15.86 9.07
#